data_fe742f2b5476bb499c92d99f96108108
#
_entry.id   fe742f2b5476bb499c92d99f96108108
#
_cell.length_a   1.000
_cell.length_b   1.000
_cell.length_c   1.000
_cell.angle_alpha   90.00
_cell.angle_beta   90.00
_cell.angle_gamma   90.00
#
_symmetry.space_group_name_H-M   'P 1'
#
loop_
_entity.id
_entity.type
_entity.pdbx_description
1 polymer ?
#
loop_
_entity_poly.entity_id
_entity_poly.type
_entity_poly.pdbx_seq_one_letter_code
_entity_poly.pdbx_strand_id
1 'polypeptide(L)'
;MTVTFCGHSTVYPLDFVQRWLHEVIEGLIVRGAGKFYLGGYGTFDQMAAAAVWEQKRTHPEITSVLVLPYLDRKVSATEYDYTTYPPLENVPRRFAISRRNRWMVDNSDILVAFVTHDWGGAATTLKYAERKKKEIIRYTEGSS
;
A
#
# COMPACT_ATOMS: atom_id res chain seq x y z
N MET A 1 12.49 8.37 -0.38
CA MET A 1 12.15 6.98 -0.06
C MET A 1 10.68 6.76 -0.34
N THR A 2 10.37 5.69 -1.02
CA THR A 2 9.01 5.35 -1.46
C THR A 2 8.50 4.13 -0.71
N VAL A 3 7.25 4.19 -0.26
CA VAL A 3 6.59 3.15 0.53
C VAL A 3 5.35 2.67 -0.22
N THR A 4 5.11 1.36 -0.20
CA THR A 4 3.85 0.79 -0.67
C THR A 4 3.25 -0.13 0.38
N PHE A 5 2.04 -0.58 0.13
CA PHE A 5 1.24 -1.33 1.09
C PHE A 5 0.63 -2.56 0.43
N CYS A 6 0.50 -3.65 1.18
CA CYS A 6 -0.37 -4.76 0.79
C CYS A 6 -1.06 -5.31 2.02
N GLY A 7 -2.32 -5.68 1.88
CA GLY A 7 -3.06 -6.23 3.00
C GLY A 7 -4.38 -6.85 2.56
N HIS A 8 -4.94 -7.64 3.46
CA HIS A 8 -6.20 -8.34 3.19
C HIS A 8 -7.37 -7.35 3.05
N SER A 9 -8.39 -7.77 2.28
CA SER A 9 -9.62 -6.99 2.12
C SER A 9 -10.43 -6.91 3.40
N THR A 10 -10.23 -7.86 4.31
CA THR A 10 -10.86 -7.86 5.63
C THR A 10 -9.77 -7.72 6.69
N VAL A 11 -9.94 -6.76 7.59
CA VAL A 11 -8.94 -6.44 8.62
C VAL A 11 -9.54 -6.66 10.00
N TYR A 12 -8.83 -7.41 10.82
CA TYR A 12 -9.18 -7.64 12.22
C TYR A 12 -7.92 -7.83 13.04
N PRO A 13 -7.80 -7.23 14.24
CA PRO A 13 -8.72 -6.24 14.81
C PRO A 13 -8.45 -4.84 14.25
N LEU A 14 -9.54 -4.15 13.88
CA LEU A 14 -9.44 -2.85 13.19
C LEU A 14 -8.67 -1.79 13.98
N ASP A 15 -9.00 -1.63 15.26
CA ASP A 15 -8.41 -0.58 16.08
C ASP A 15 -6.90 -0.76 16.26
N PHE A 16 -6.46 -1.97 16.48
CA PHE A 16 -5.04 -2.27 16.64
C PHE A 16 -4.28 -2.06 15.35
N VAL A 17 -4.84 -2.49 14.23
CA VAL A 17 -4.20 -2.34 12.92
C VAL A 17 -4.13 -0.87 12.53
N GLN A 18 -5.21 -0.11 12.78
CA GLN A 18 -5.23 1.32 12.50
C GLN A 18 -4.15 2.06 13.27
N ARG A 19 -4.03 1.78 14.57
CA ARG A 19 -3.00 2.39 15.43
C ARG A 19 -1.60 2.02 14.93
N TRP A 20 -1.39 0.75 14.63
CA TRP A 20 -0.13 0.27 14.10
C TRP A 20 0.25 0.97 12.79
N LEU A 21 -0.72 1.13 11.88
CA LEU A 21 -0.48 1.83 10.62
C LEU A 21 -0.04 3.28 10.84
N HIS A 22 -0.73 4.00 11.74
CA HIS A 22 -0.37 5.38 12.03
C HIS A 22 1.06 5.47 12.58
N GLU A 23 1.43 4.59 13.49
CA GLU A 23 2.77 4.57 14.07
C GLU A 23 3.84 4.23 13.03
N VAL A 24 3.57 3.23 12.19
CA VAL A 24 4.50 2.82 11.13
C VAL A 24 4.72 3.96 10.13
N ILE A 25 3.64 4.57 9.66
CA ILE A 25 3.73 5.64 8.66
C ILE A 25 4.47 6.85 9.24
N GLU A 26 4.14 7.24 10.46
CA GLU A 26 4.83 8.34 11.13
C GLU A 26 6.32 8.07 11.25
N GLY A 27 6.70 6.87 11.69
CA GLY A 27 8.10 6.47 11.79
C GLY A 27 8.82 6.47 10.45
N LEU A 28 8.13 6.05 9.38
CA LEU A 28 8.70 6.04 8.04
C LEU A 28 8.92 7.47 7.51
N ILE A 29 8.00 8.39 7.79
CA ILE A 29 8.17 9.80 7.42
C ILE A 29 9.41 10.37 8.11
N VAL A 30 9.61 10.07 9.38
CA VAL A 30 10.79 10.49 10.12
C VAL A 30 12.08 9.93 9.46
N ARG A 31 12.01 8.71 8.92
CA ARG A 31 13.14 8.11 8.20
C ARG A 31 13.37 8.71 6.81
N GLY A 32 12.48 9.56 6.33
CA GLY A 32 12.62 10.21 5.03
C GLY A 32 11.65 9.72 3.96
N ALA A 33 10.63 8.95 4.33
CA ALA A 33 9.60 8.54 3.37
C ALA A 33 8.82 9.77 2.89
N GLY A 34 8.74 9.95 1.56
CA GLY A 34 8.08 11.12 0.97
C GLY A 34 7.02 10.77 -0.05
N LYS A 35 6.98 9.53 -0.52
CA LYS A 35 6.00 9.08 -1.51
C LYS A 35 5.39 7.76 -1.07
N PHE A 36 4.07 7.67 -1.20
CA PHE A 36 3.32 6.49 -0.79
C PHE A 36 2.45 6.01 -1.95
N TYR A 37 2.67 4.77 -2.39
CA TYR A 37 1.86 4.12 -3.43
C TYR A 37 0.77 3.28 -2.79
N LEU A 38 -0.46 3.49 -3.23
CA LEU A 38 -1.65 2.86 -2.68
C LEU A 38 -2.44 2.17 -3.78
N GLY A 39 -2.94 0.98 -3.50
CA GLY A 39 -3.66 0.19 -4.48
C GLY A 39 -5.16 0.46 -4.54
N GLY A 40 -5.75 0.95 -3.45
CA GLY A 40 -7.15 1.33 -3.42
C GLY A 40 -8.16 0.19 -3.35
N TYR A 41 -7.73 -1.04 -3.08
CA TYR A 41 -8.63 -2.19 -2.98
C TYR A 41 -8.62 -2.77 -1.58
N GLY A 42 -9.83 -2.94 -1.02
CA GLY A 42 -10.02 -3.58 0.26
C GLY A 42 -9.78 -2.68 1.46
N THR A 43 -10.11 -3.21 2.61
CA THR A 43 -10.10 -2.43 3.86
C THR A 43 -8.72 -1.96 4.25
N PHE A 44 -7.71 -2.82 4.14
CA PHE A 44 -6.36 -2.41 4.52
C PHE A 44 -5.84 -1.27 3.65
N ASP A 45 -6.05 -1.34 2.34
CA ASP A 45 -5.64 -0.27 1.42
C ASP A 45 -6.33 1.05 1.76
N GLN A 46 -7.61 1.00 2.10
CA GLN A 46 -8.36 2.20 2.49
C GLN A 46 -7.84 2.78 3.80
N MET A 47 -7.53 1.92 4.77
CA MET A 47 -6.95 2.36 6.05
C MET A 47 -5.59 3.00 5.84
N ALA A 48 -4.76 2.43 4.97
CA ALA A 48 -3.45 2.97 4.66
C ALA A 48 -3.57 4.35 3.99
N ALA A 49 -4.49 4.49 3.03
CA ALA A 49 -4.74 5.78 2.36
C ALA A 49 -5.16 6.85 3.35
N ALA A 50 -6.10 6.52 4.24
CA ALA A 50 -6.57 7.45 5.27
C ALA A 50 -5.44 7.86 6.22
N ALA A 51 -4.62 6.90 6.63
CA ALA A 51 -3.51 7.17 7.55
C ALA A 51 -2.44 8.07 6.92
N VAL A 52 -2.11 7.84 5.65
CA VAL A 52 -1.17 8.71 4.92
C VAL A 52 -1.77 10.12 4.80
N TRP A 53 -3.04 10.21 4.42
CA TRP A 53 -3.72 11.51 4.24
C TRP A 53 -3.75 12.31 5.54
N GLU A 54 -3.97 11.64 6.67
CA GLU A 54 -3.95 12.27 7.98
C GLU A 54 -2.58 12.90 8.29
N GLN A 55 -1.49 12.20 7.92
CA GLN A 55 -0.14 12.69 8.15
C GLN A 55 0.20 13.94 7.33
N LYS A 56 -0.53 14.21 6.26
CA LYS A 56 -0.28 15.42 5.45
C LYS A 56 -0.57 16.71 6.21
N ARG A 57 -1.34 16.65 7.27
CA ARG A 57 -1.60 17.84 8.12
C ARG A 57 -0.31 18.39 8.72
N THR A 58 0.58 17.50 9.17
CA THR A 58 1.85 17.87 9.79
C THR A 58 3.03 17.70 8.85
N HIS A 59 2.85 16.95 7.75
CA HIS A 59 3.88 16.70 6.75
C HIS A 59 3.31 16.97 5.35
N PRO A 60 3.06 18.25 4.99
CA PRO A 60 2.43 18.58 3.71
C PRO A 60 3.28 18.22 2.49
N GLU A 61 4.56 17.94 2.69
CA GLU A 61 5.49 17.58 1.62
C GLU A 61 5.35 16.14 1.14
N ILE A 62 4.68 15.26 1.88
CA ILE A 62 4.53 13.87 1.44
C ILE A 62 3.50 13.77 0.31
N THR A 63 3.66 12.76 -0.53
CA THR A 63 2.82 12.54 -1.70
C THR A 63 2.12 11.19 -1.60
N SER A 64 0.80 11.20 -1.80
CA SER A 64 -0.06 10.02 -1.82
C SER A 64 -0.49 9.76 -3.26
N VAL A 65 -0.19 8.56 -3.78
CA VAL A 65 -0.44 8.21 -5.19
C VAL A 65 -1.28 6.94 -5.25
N LEU A 66 -2.43 7.03 -5.92
CA LEU A 66 -3.23 5.85 -6.22
C LEU A 66 -2.72 5.22 -7.52
N VAL A 67 -2.33 3.95 -7.46
CA VAL A 67 -1.82 3.22 -8.61
C VAL A 67 -2.94 2.38 -9.21
N LEU A 68 -3.34 2.70 -10.44
CA LEU A 68 -4.50 2.12 -11.09
C LEU A 68 -4.12 0.85 -11.86
N PRO A 69 -4.89 -0.24 -11.70
CA PRO A 69 -4.71 -1.41 -12.57
C PRO A 69 -5.44 -1.28 -13.90
N TYR A 70 -6.44 -0.39 -13.96
CA TYR A 70 -7.27 -0.15 -15.14
C TYR A 70 -7.49 1.35 -15.33
N LEU A 71 -7.51 1.81 -16.58
CA LEU A 71 -7.79 3.21 -16.90
C LEU A 71 -9.29 3.53 -16.88
N ASP A 72 -10.14 2.53 -17.10
CA ASP A 72 -11.59 2.72 -17.17
C ASP A 72 -12.28 2.74 -15.80
N ARG A 73 -11.51 2.66 -14.72
CA ARG A 73 -12.05 2.64 -13.37
C ARG A 73 -12.36 4.06 -12.89
N LYS A 74 -13.59 4.27 -12.44
CA LYS A 74 -13.93 5.49 -11.70
C LYS A 74 -13.35 5.41 -10.30
N VAL A 75 -12.58 6.41 -9.91
CA VAL A 75 -11.93 6.46 -8.62
C VAL A 75 -12.37 7.72 -7.89
N SER A 76 -12.77 7.56 -6.62
CA SER A 76 -12.87 8.69 -5.72
C SER A 76 -11.45 9.05 -5.29
N ALA A 77 -10.96 10.20 -5.75
CA ALA A 77 -9.57 10.62 -5.52
C ALA A 77 -9.42 11.54 -4.32
N THR A 78 -10.29 11.40 -3.30
CA THR A 78 -10.34 12.33 -2.18
C THR A 78 -9.16 12.21 -1.21
N GLU A 79 -8.48 11.06 -1.20
CA GLU A 79 -7.36 10.81 -0.28
C GLU A 79 -6.03 10.59 -1.03
N TYR A 80 -5.95 11.09 -2.26
CA TYR A 80 -4.75 10.94 -3.09
C TYR A 80 -4.39 12.26 -3.74
N ASP A 81 -3.09 12.55 -3.83
CA ASP A 81 -2.63 13.75 -4.53
C ASP A 81 -2.78 13.59 -6.03
N TYR A 82 -2.51 12.38 -6.55
CA TYR A 82 -2.74 12.06 -7.95
C TYR A 82 -2.81 10.54 -8.16
N THR A 83 -3.13 10.16 -9.39
CA THR A 83 -3.18 8.76 -9.81
C THR A 83 -2.07 8.48 -10.81
N THR A 84 -1.64 7.23 -10.88
CA THR A 84 -0.73 6.78 -11.93
C THR A 84 -1.20 5.44 -12.48
N TYR A 85 -0.90 5.20 -13.75
CA TYR A 85 -1.20 3.95 -14.43
C TYR A 85 0.10 3.33 -14.92
N PRO A 86 0.51 2.17 -14.38
CA PRO A 86 1.70 1.47 -14.87
C PRO A 86 1.50 1.01 -16.33
N PRO A 87 2.57 0.63 -17.05
CA PRO A 87 2.43 0.18 -18.44
C PRO A 87 1.81 -1.22 -18.50
N LEU A 88 0.50 -1.29 -18.33
CA LEU A 88 -0.28 -2.54 -18.27
C LEU A 88 -1.16 -2.77 -19.49
N GLU A 89 -1.01 -1.98 -20.57
CA GLU A 89 -1.88 -2.03 -21.75
C GLU A 89 -1.92 -3.41 -22.40
N ASN A 90 -0.80 -4.11 -22.39
CA ASN A 90 -0.68 -5.43 -23.02
C ASN A 90 -0.86 -6.58 -22.03
N VAL A 91 -1.22 -6.27 -20.78
CA VAL A 91 -1.46 -7.28 -19.75
C VAL A 91 -2.93 -7.69 -19.82
N PRO A 92 -3.24 -9.00 -19.89
CA PRO A 92 -4.63 -9.44 -19.80
C PRO A 92 -5.30 -8.91 -18.54
N ARG A 93 -6.56 -8.46 -18.68
CA ARG A 93 -7.28 -7.79 -17.58
C ARG A 93 -7.27 -8.60 -16.29
N ARG A 94 -7.38 -9.94 -16.39
CA ARG A 94 -7.39 -10.82 -15.22
C ARG A 94 -6.08 -10.82 -14.43
N PHE A 95 -4.98 -10.33 -15.03
CA PHE A 95 -3.68 -10.24 -14.37
C PHE A 95 -3.30 -8.79 -13.98
N ALA A 96 -4.14 -7.82 -14.30
CA ALA A 96 -3.80 -6.41 -14.13
C ALA A 96 -3.56 -6.02 -12.68
N ILE A 97 -4.39 -6.50 -11.75
CA ILE A 97 -4.23 -6.20 -10.31
C ILE A 97 -2.92 -6.79 -9.80
N SER A 98 -2.63 -8.05 -10.14
CA SER A 98 -1.39 -8.71 -9.72
C SER A 98 -0.16 -7.98 -10.28
N ARG A 99 -0.20 -7.59 -11.54
CA ARG A 99 0.91 -6.84 -12.17
C ARG A 99 1.08 -5.46 -11.58
N ARG A 100 -0.02 -4.76 -11.30
CA ARG A 100 0.01 -3.47 -10.61
C ARG A 100 0.66 -3.60 -9.24
N ASN A 101 0.32 -4.65 -8.49
CA ASN A 101 0.91 -4.90 -7.18
C ASN A 101 2.42 -5.12 -7.29
N ARG A 102 2.88 -5.88 -8.27
CA ARG A 102 4.31 -6.08 -8.52
C ARG A 102 5.01 -4.78 -8.88
N TRP A 103 4.37 -3.96 -9.72
CA TRP A 103 4.91 -2.66 -10.08
C TRP A 103 5.11 -1.77 -8.86
N MET A 104 4.13 -1.77 -7.94
CA MET A 104 4.26 -1.00 -6.70
C MET A 104 5.45 -1.47 -5.87
N VAL A 105 5.63 -2.77 -5.73
CA VAL A 105 6.78 -3.32 -5.01
C VAL A 105 8.09 -2.95 -5.71
N ASP A 106 8.16 -3.15 -7.02
CA ASP A 106 9.38 -2.87 -7.79
C ASP A 106 9.80 -1.40 -7.70
N ASN A 107 8.84 -0.50 -7.59
CA ASN A 107 9.08 0.95 -7.58
C ASN A 107 9.07 1.55 -6.18
N SER A 108 9.16 0.72 -5.16
CA SER A 108 9.19 1.16 -3.76
C SER A 108 10.42 0.63 -3.04
N ASP A 109 10.78 1.28 -1.97
CA ASP A 109 11.89 0.87 -1.09
C ASP A 109 11.40 -0.03 0.03
N ILE A 110 10.19 0.20 0.51
CA ILE A 110 9.62 -0.46 1.69
C ILE A 110 8.20 -0.91 1.38
N LEU A 111 7.86 -2.14 1.81
CA LEU A 111 6.50 -2.66 1.81
C LEU A 111 5.99 -2.74 3.24
N VAL A 112 4.83 -2.15 3.49
CA VAL A 112 4.09 -2.28 4.75
C VAL A 112 2.98 -3.29 4.52
N ALA A 113 2.98 -4.40 5.25
CA ALA A 113 2.13 -5.54 4.96
C ALA A 113 1.26 -5.96 6.14
N PHE A 114 -0.02 -6.18 5.85
CA PHE A 114 -0.95 -6.85 6.77
C PHE A 114 -1.36 -8.18 6.14
N VAL A 115 -0.64 -9.24 6.49
CA VAL A 115 -0.83 -10.58 5.93
C VAL A 115 -0.88 -11.58 7.07
N THR A 116 -2.06 -12.13 7.34
CA THR A 116 -2.31 -13.04 8.45
C THR A 116 -2.55 -14.49 8.00
N HIS A 117 -2.62 -14.72 6.68
CA HIS A 117 -2.70 -16.06 6.10
C HIS A 117 -1.90 -16.10 4.80
N ASP A 118 -1.60 -17.29 4.29
CA ASP A 118 -0.64 -17.50 3.21
C ASP A 118 -1.28 -17.60 1.81
N TRP A 119 -2.52 -17.19 1.68
CA TRP A 119 -3.25 -17.22 0.41
C TRP A 119 -3.85 -15.85 0.10
N GLY A 120 -4.19 -15.64 -1.18
CA GLY A 120 -4.78 -14.40 -1.67
C GLY A 120 -3.75 -13.40 -2.19
N GLY A 121 -4.24 -12.29 -2.73
CA GLY A 121 -3.42 -11.28 -3.39
C GLY A 121 -2.37 -10.63 -2.50
N ALA A 122 -2.73 -10.35 -1.25
CA ALA A 122 -1.80 -9.72 -0.31
C ALA A 122 -0.64 -10.67 0.03
N ALA A 123 -0.95 -11.96 0.27
CA ALA A 123 0.08 -12.96 0.54
C ALA A 123 1.01 -13.14 -0.66
N THR A 124 0.45 -13.15 -1.88
CA THR A 124 1.23 -13.25 -3.11
C THR A 124 2.17 -12.05 -3.26
N THR A 125 1.69 -10.85 -2.99
CA THR A 125 2.48 -9.62 -3.06
C THR A 125 3.61 -9.63 -2.03
N LEU A 126 3.32 -10.07 -0.80
CA LEU A 126 4.33 -10.21 0.25
C LEU A 126 5.45 -11.15 -0.19
N LYS A 127 5.10 -12.32 -0.73
CA LYS A 127 6.09 -13.29 -1.22
C LYS A 127 6.94 -12.71 -2.35
N TYR A 128 6.33 -11.95 -3.23
CA TYR A 128 7.06 -11.27 -4.31
C TYR A 128 8.09 -10.29 -3.74
N ALA A 129 7.70 -9.48 -2.76
CA ALA A 129 8.60 -8.52 -2.12
C ALA A 129 9.75 -9.22 -1.40
N GLU A 130 9.48 -10.37 -0.77
CA GLU A 130 10.51 -11.17 -0.12
C GLU A 130 11.53 -11.67 -1.15
N ARG A 131 11.07 -12.18 -2.29
CA ARG A 131 11.97 -12.61 -3.37
C ARG A 131 12.81 -11.47 -3.92
N LYS A 132 12.25 -10.25 -3.95
CA LYS A 132 12.95 -9.05 -4.41
C LYS A 132 13.84 -8.44 -3.32
N LYS A 133 13.86 -9.04 -2.14
CA LYS A 133 14.67 -8.59 -0.99
C LYS A 133 14.38 -7.14 -0.60
N LYS A 134 13.12 -6.73 -0.69
CA LYS A 134 12.70 -5.42 -0.22
C LYS A 134 12.65 -5.39 1.30
N GLU A 135 12.80 -4.22 1.88
CA GLU A 135 12.51 -4.04 3.30
C GLU A 135 11.01 -4.19 3.53
N ILE A 136 10.63 -5.00 4.50
CA ILE A 136 9.22 -5.30 4.77
C ILE A 136 8.95 -5.01 6.24
N ILE A 137 7.91 -4.20 6.49
CA ILE A 137 7.38 -3.97 7.82
C ILE A 137 6.06 -4.71 7.87
N ARG A 138 6.03 -5.81 8.61
CA ARG A 138 4.89 -6.70 8.64
C ARG A 138 4.15 -6.61 9.97
N TYR A 139 2.81 -6.49 9.89
CA TYR A 139 1.99 -6.58 11.08
C TYR A 139 2.10 -7.98 11.68
N THR A 140 2.35 -8.04 12.97
CA THR A 140 2.34 -9.31 13.72
C THR A 140 1.38 -9.18 14.88
N GLU A 141 0.71 -10.29 15.23
CA GLU A 141 -0.17 -10.32 16.39
C GLU A 141 0.62 -9.91 17.62
N GLY A 142 0.06 -8.98 18.40
CA GLY A 142 0.75 -8.41 19.55
C GLY A 142 1.61 -7.19 19.22
N SER A 143 1.73 -6.79 17.96
CA SER A 143 2.31 -5.49 17.59
C SER A 143 1.34 -4.40 18.02
N SER A 144 1.78 -3.46 18.76
CA SER A 144 0.90 -2.41 19.25
C SER A 144 1.58 -1.05 19.22
#